data_e9a49c0579729c288e719e2b2458e0ca
#
_entry.id   e9a49c0579729c288e719e2b2458e0ca
#
_cell.length_a   1.000
_cell.length_b   1.000
_cell.length_c   1.000
_cell.angle_alpha   90.00
_cell.angle_beta   90.00
_cell.angle_gamma   90.00
#
_symmetry.space_group_name_H-M   'P 1'
#
loop_
_entity.id
_entity.type
_entity.pdbx_description
1 polymer ?
#
loop_
_entity_poly.entity_id
_entity_poly.type
_entity_poly.pdbx_seq_one_letter_code
_entity_poly.pdbx_strand_id
1 'polypeptide(L)'
;MLVFEFKAYGKSAQLVAIDDAIRTAKFIRNSCIRLWMDIKGTGKNDLQKYCAVLAANFPFANELNSMARQASAERAWSSISHFYDNCKKGISGLKGYPQFQKDCRSVEYKTSGWKLADNRKSITFNDKKGIGRLKLKGTRDLHFYQINQIKRVRLVKRADGVYVQFCIDVNRFENIEPTGNTIGLDVGLKEYYTDSDGTIVENPKFLRIGEKVLKRSQRRVSKKVKGSKNRGKARLYLGKRHLFAINNAYNE
;
A
#
# COMPACT_ATOMS: atom_id res chain seq x y z
N MET A 1 14.51 -2.10 4.95
CA MET A 1 13.21 -1.57 5.46
C MET A 1 12.19 -2.69 5.46
N LEU A 2 11.53 -2.98 6.59
CA LEU A 2 10.45 -3.96 6.72
C LEU A 2 9.08 -3.27 6.67
N VAL A 3 8.06 -3.99 6.21
CA VAL A 3 6.68 -3.50 6.20
C VAL A 3 5.80 -4.49 6.95
N PHE A 4 5.22 -4.06 8.07
CA PHE A 4 4.25 -4.84 8.82
C PHE A 4 2.85 -4.28 8.59
N GLU A 5 1.90 -5.17 8.33
CA GLU A 5 0.52 -4.82 8.04
C GLU A 5 -0.42 -5.33 9.12
N PHE A 6 -1.33 -4.44 9.55
CA PHE A 6 -2.36 -4.73 10.54
C PHE A 6 -3.72 -4.33 9.99
N LYS A 7 -4.73 -5.15 10.21
CA LYS A 7 -6.11 -4.75 9.90
C LYS A 7 -6.57 -3.68 10.90
N ALA A 8 -7.12 -2.58 10.39
CA ALA A 8 -7.58 -1.46 11.19
C ALA A 8 -9.10 -1.46 11.32
N TYR A 9 -9.56 -1.20 12.53
CA TYR A 9 -10.97 -1.13 12.87
C TYR A 9 -11.31 0.27 13.41
N GLY A 10 -12.35 0.86 12.84
CA GLY A 10 -12.90 2.15 13.23
C GLY A 10 -14.38 2.23 12.99
N LYS A 11 -15.02 3.31 13.45
CA LYS A 11 -16.42 3.63 13.20
C LYS A 11 -16.65 3.97 11.72
N SER A 12 -17.90 3.86 11.23
CA SER A 12 -18.23 4.17 9.84
C SER A 12 -17.79 5.58 9.42
N ALA A 13 -17.95 6.58 10.28
CA ALA A 13 -17.49 7.94 10.02
C ALA A 13 -15.97 8.02 9.81
N GLN A 14 -15.17 7.28 10.58
CA GLN A 14 -13.72 7.21 10.43
C GLN A 14 -13.32 6.56 9.10
N LEU A 15 -14.05 5.54 8.66
CA LEU A 15 -13.81 4.91 7.36
C LEU A 15 -14.09 5.87 6.19
N VAL A 16 -15.13 6.71 6.31
CA VAL A 16 -15.41 7.79 5.34
C VAL A 16 -14.29 8.82 5.35
N ALA A 17 -13.81 9.22 6.53
CA ALA A 17 -12.70 10.15 6.67
C ALA A 17 -11.39 9.61 6.04
N ILE A 18 -11.13 8.30 6.17
CA ILE A 18 -9.99 7.64 5.49
C ILE A 18 -10.16 7.70 3.97
N ASP A 19 -11.35 7.44 3.44
CA ASP A 19 -11.62 7.55 2.01
C ASP A 19 -11.38 8.98 1.50
N ASP A 20 -11.76 9.96 2.28
CA ASP A 20 -11.54 11.36 1.95
C ASP A 20 -10.05 11.74 2.01
N ALA A 21 -9.32 11.29 3.03
CA ALA A 21 -7.87 11.48 3.12
C ALA A 21 -7.12 10.86 1.93
N ILE A 22 -7.53 9.67 1.48
CA ILE A 22 -6.97 9.01 0.29
C ILE A 22 -7.25 9.83 -0.98
N ARG A 23 -8.47 10.37 -1.15
CA ARG A 23 -8.83 11.24 -2.28
C ARG A 23 -8.03 12.53 -2.28
N THR A 24 -7.88 13.15 -1.12
CA THR A 24 -7.08 14.36 -0.93
C THR A 24 -5.61 14.11 -1.24
N ALA A 25 -5.04 13.00 -0.77
CA ALA A 25 -3.65 12.63 -1.08
C ALA A 25 -3.43 12.42 -2.60
N LYS A 26 -4.40 11.81 -3.29
CA LYS A 26 -4.38 11.67 -4.75
C LYS A 26 -4.43 13.04 -5.45
N PHE A 27 -5.30 13.94 -5.00
CA PHE A 27 -5.38 15.29 -5.53
C PHE A 27 -4.03 16.01 -5.43
N ILE A 28 -3.42 16.03 -4.24
CA ILE A 28 -2.14 16.69 -4.00
C ILE A 28 -1.04 16.09 -4.89
N ARG A 29 -0.94 14.75 -4.96
CA ARG A 29 0.03 14.09 -5.84
C ARG A 29 -0.14 14.49 -7.30
N ASN A 30 -1.38 14.51 -7.80
CA ASN A 30 -1.66 14.87 -9.19
C ASN A 30 -1.40 16.36 -9.47
N SER A 31 -1.71 17.24 -8.52
CA SER A 31 -1.39 18.66 -8.61
C SER A 31 0.13 18.91 -8.65
N CYS A 32 0.90 18.15 -7.87
CA CYS A 32 2.37 18.20 -7.93
C CYS A 32 2.90 17.72 -9.30
N ILE A 33 2.34 16.68 -9.87
CA ILE A 33 2.71 16.23 -11.23
C ILE A 33 2.34 17.29 -12.27
N ARG A 34 1.18 17.92 -12.12
CA ARG A 34 0.76 19.00 -13.02
C ARG A 34 1.72 20.17 -12.97
N LEU A 35 2.08 20.64 -11.76
CA LEU A 35 3.05 21.72 -11.60
C LEU A 35 4.38 21.40 -12.29
N TRP A 36 4.88 20.17 -12.14
CA TRP A 36 6.10 19.72 -12.80
C TRP A 36 5.99 19.72 -14.33
N MET A 37 4.81 19.34 -14.87
CA MET A 37 4.55 19.38 -16.32
C MET A 37 4.50 20.81 -16.87
N ASP A 38 3.93 21.74 -16.10
CA ASP A 38 3.70 23.12 -16.54
C ASP A 38 4.95 24.01 -16.37
N ILE A 39 5.80 23.72 -15.37
CA ILE A 39 6.97 24.55 -15.04
C ILE A 39 8.25 23.73 -15.16
N LYS A 40 9.06 24.06 -16.19
CA LYS A 40 10.37 23.45 -16.42
C LYS A 40 11.32 23.74 -15.23
N GLY A 41 12.06 22.72 -14.80
CA GLY A 41 13.03 22.86 -13.70
C GLY A 41 12.45 22.65 -12.30
N THR A 42 11.15 22.36 -12.17
CA THR A 42 10.52 22.05 -10.88
C THR A 42 11.21 20.86 -10.21
N GLY A 43 11.73 21.09 -8.99
CA GLY A 43 12.42 20.09 -8.19
C GLY A 43 11.58 19.56 -7.03
N LYS A 44 12.17 18.61 -6.27
CA LYS A 44 11.53 18.00 -5.09
C LYS A 44 11.07 19.03 -4.07
N ASN A 45 11.92 20.02 -3.79
CA ASN A 45 11.63 21.07 -2.79
C ASN A 45 10.47 21.98 -3.22
N ASP A 46 10.36 22.26 -4.52
CA ASP A 46 9.26 23.08 -5.05
C ASP A 46 7.92 22.36 -4.90
N LEU A 47 7.89 21.04 -5.15
CA LEU A 47 6.68 20.22 -4.92
C LEU A 47 6.30 20.20 -3.43
N GLN A 48 7.27 20.17 -2.52
CA GLN A 48 6.99 20.24 -1.08
C GLN A 48 6.45 21.61 -0.66
N LYS A 49 7.03 22.71 -1.15
CA LYS A 49 6.51 24.07 -0.93
C LYS A 49 5.11 24.23 -1.51
N TYR A 50 4.84 23.66 -2.67
CA TYR A 50 3.54 23.70 -3.32
C TYR A 50 2.42 23.04 -2.48
N CYS A 51 2.74 22.10 -1.60
CA CYS A 51 1.78 21.56 -0.65
C CYS A 51 1.17 22.60 0.28
N ALA A 52 1.92 23.65 0.65
CA ALA A 52 1.42 24.77 1.45
C ALA A 52 0.46 25.64 0.62
N VAL A 53 0.80 25.92 -0.63
CA VAL A 53 -0.05 26.67 -1.57
C VAL A 53 -1.38 25.93 -1.78
N LEU A 54 -1.34 24.61 -1.99
CA LEU A 54 -2.55 23.80 -2.13
C LEU A 54 -3.40 23.82 -0.85
N ALA A 55 -2.78 23.81 0.33
CA ALA A 55 -3.51 23.89 1.59
C ALA A 55 -4.16 25.26 1.81
N ALA A 56 -3.52 26.36 1.36
CA ALA A 56 -4.10 27.70 1.43
C ALA A 56 -5.31 27.85 0.49
N ASN A 57 -5.19 27.32 -0.73
CA ASN A 57 -6.22 27.48 -1.76
C ASN A 57 -7.39 26.51 -1.64
N PHE A 58 -7.20 25.35 -1.01
CA PHE A 58 -8.20 24.31 -0.92
C PHE A 58 -8.42 23.85 0.53
N PRO A 59 -9.53 24.24 1.18
CA PRO A 59 -9.83 23.88 2.57
C PRO A 59 -9.74 22.37 2.84
N PHE A 60 -10.24 21.53 1.92
CA PHE A 60 -10.17 20.07 2.07
C PHE A 60 -8.73 19.53 2.06
N ALA A 61 -7.79 20.22 1.38
CA ALA A 61 -6.38 19.87 1.42
C ALA A 61 -5.71 20.28 2.74
N ASN A 62 -6.15 21.40 3.33
CA ASN A 62 -5.66 21.86 4.63
C ASN A 62 -6.08 20.93 5.79
N GLU A 63 -7.22 20.27 5.67
CA GLU A 63 -7.68 19.28 6.65
C GLU A 63 -6.79 18.03 6.72
N LEU A 64 -6.12 17.68 5.62
CA LEU A 64 -5.14 16.58 5.62
C LEU A 64 -3.86 17.03 6.33
N ASN A 65 -3.31 16.16 7.18
CA ASN A 65 -2.07 16.42 7.90
C ASN A 65 -0.92 16.85 6.97
N SER A 66 -0.11 17.82 7.39
CA SER A 66 1.00 18.36 6.60
C SER A 66 2.02 17.29 6.19
N MET A 67 2.30 16.32 7.07
CA MET A 67 3.19 15.20 6.77
C MET A 67 2.62 14.26 5.69
N ALA A 68 1.29 14.09 5.63
CA ALA A 68 0.64 13.33 4.58
C ALA A 68 0.61 14.09 3.24
N ARG A 69 0.46 15.43 3.28
CA ARG A 69 0.61 16.27 2.09
C ARG A 69 2.01 16.15 1.50
N GLN A 70 3.05 16.31 2.32
CA GLN A 70 4.45 16.17 1.91
C GLN A 70 4.76 14.75 1.40
N ALA A 71 4.25 13.70 2.04
CA ALA A 71 4.40 12.33 1.55
C ALA A 71 3.77 12.16 0.16
N SER A 72 2.65 12.84 -0.11
CA SER A 72 2.01 12.82 -1.43
C SER A 72 2.86 13.49 -2.51
N ALA A 73 3.52 14.62 -2.18
CA ALA A 73 4.48 15.28 -3.05
C ALA A 73 5.74 14.42 -3.30
N GLU A 74 6.25 13.74 -2.27
CA GLU A 74 7.37 12.81 -2.42
C GLU A 74 7.02 11.62 -3.32
N ARG A 75 5.79 11.11 -3.28
CA ARG A 75 5.32 10.08 -4.21
C ARG A 75 5.22 10.59 -5.65
N ALA A 76 4.87 11.86 -5.85
CA ALA A 76 4.95 12.49 -7.17
C ALA A 76 6.40 12.57 -7.64
N TRP A 77 7.29 13.10 -6.79
CA TRP A 77 8.72 13.20 -7.09
C TRP A 77 9.37 11.85 -7.39
N SER A 78 9.02 10.80 -6.64
CA SER A 78 9.54 9.45 -6.89
C SER A 78 9.24 8.97 -8.31
N SER A 79 8.04 9.25 -8.86
CA SER A 79 7.73 8.90 -10.25
C SER A 79 8.49 9.76 -11.26
N ILE A 80 8.72 11.04 -10.95
CA ILE A 80 9.50 11.97 -11.78
C ILE A 80 10.98 11.57 -11.79
N SER A 81 11.56 11.31 -10.62
CA SER A 81 12.95 10.90 -10.49
C SER A 81 13.21 9.58 -11.23
N HIS A 82 12.30 8.61 -11.08
CA HIS A 82 12.42 7.33 -11.81
C HIS A 82 12.39 7.52 -13.33
N PHE A 83 11.54 8.43 -13.83
CA PHE A 83 11.54 8.78 -15.26
C PHE A 83 12.89 9.39 -15.71
N TYR A 84 13.45 10.32 -14.94
CA TYR A 84 14.76 10.90 -15.25
C TYR A 84 15.89 9.88 -15.19
N ASP A 85 15.86 8.97 -14.22
CA ASP A 85 16.84 7.89 -14.11
C ASP A 85 16.79 6.94 -15.31
N ASN A 86 15.59 6.62 -15.78
CA ASN A 86 15.39 5.81 -16.99
C ASN A 86 15.88 6.53 -18.25
N CYS A 87 15.69 7.86 -18.33
CA CYS A 87 16.23 8.66 -19.42
C CYS A 87 17.77 8.66 -19.44
N LYS A 88 18.41 8.85 -18.26
CA LYS A 88 19.87 8.84 -18.12
C LYS A 88 20.50 7.48 -18.46
N LYS A 89 19.81 6.39 -18.08
CA LYS A 89 20.26 5.02 -18.37
C LYS A 89 20.06 4.59 -19.82
N GLY A 90 19.46 5.44 -20.66
CA GLY A 90 19.22 5.15 -22.07
C GLY A 90 18.31 3.93 -22.30
N ILE A 91 17.41 3.60 -21.34
CA ILE A 91 16.50 2.45 -21.47
C ILE A 91 15.72 2.55 -22.77
N SER A 92 15.71 1.47 -23.56
CA SER A 92 14.90 1.38 -24.77
C SER A 92 13.40 1.28 -24.46
N GLY A 93 12.54 1.87 -25.32
CA GLY A 93 11.09 1.84 -25.17
C GLY A 93 10.52 2.91 -24.21
N LEU A 94 9.43 2.57 -23.53
CA LEU A 94 8.70 3.50 -22.68
C LEU A 94 9.49 3.80 -21.39
N LYS A 95 9.91 5.06 -21.21
CA LYS A 95 10.72 5.53 -20.08
C LYS A 95 9.91 5.77 -18.79
N GLY A 96 8.60 5.51 -18.80
CA GLY A 96 7.75 5.66 -17.62
C GLY A 96 7.42 7.13 -17.29
N TYR A 97 7.05 7.92 -18.29
CA TYR A 97 6.64 9.32 -18.09
C TYR A 97 5.57 9.43 -17.00
N PRO A 98 5.72 10.33 -16.01
CA PRO A 98 4.80 10.48 -14.89
C PRO A 98 3.37 10.76 -15.35
N GLN A 99 2.41 9.97 -14.86
CA GLN A 99 1.00 10.11 -15.21
C GLN A 99 0.15 10.45 -13.99
N PHE A 100 -1.00 11.08 -14.23
CA PHE A 100 -2.01 11.30 -13.22
C PHE A 100 -2.59 9.98 -12.73
N GLN A 101 -2.68 9.86 -11.43
CA GLN A 101 -3.26 8.68 -10.78
C GLN A 101 -4.79 8.76 -10.85
N LYS A 102 -5.44 7.79 -11.52
CA LYS A 102 -6.90 7.70 -11.61
C LYS A 102 -7.50 7.18 -10.32
N ASP A 103 -6.92 6.11 -9.79
CA ASP A 103 -7.36 5.47 -8.55
C ASP A 103 -6.22 5.44 -7.52
N CYS A 104 -6.51 5.82 -6.29
CA CYS A 104 -5.61 5.69 -5.16
C CYS A 104 -6.29 4.87 -4.07
N ARG A 105 -5.51 4.01 -3.41
CA ARG A 105 -6.00 3.16 -2.33
C ARG A 105 -5.28 3.39 -1.01
N SER A 106 -4.38 4.38 -0.97
CA SER A 106 -3.59 4.61 0.23
C SER A 106 -3.24 6.07 0.43
N VAL A 107 -3.11 6.45 1.70
CA VAL A 107 -2.50 7.70 2.14
C VAL A 107 -1.37 7.36 3.10
N GLU A 108 -0.26 8.10 3.02
CA GLU A 108 0.95 7.89 3.81
C GLU A 108 1.18 9.07 4.73
N TYR A 109 1.52 8.79 5.97
CA TYR A 109 1.87 9.77 7.01
C TYR A 109 3.33 9.57 7.41
N LYS A 110 4.08 10.65 7.46
CA LYS A 110 5.45 10.67 7.98
C LYS A 110 5.42 10.86 9.50
N THR A 111 6.52 10.81 10.11
CA THR A 111 6.83 10.86 11.57
C THR A 111 5.74 11.41 12.50
N SER A 112 5.41 12.70 12.43
CA SER A 112 4.48 13.36 13.37
C SER A 112 3.01 13.30 12.98
N GLY A 113 2.69 12.70 11.84
CA GLY A 113 1.30 12.58 11.35
C GLY A 113 0.47 11.53 12.07
N TRP A 114 1.08 10.75 12.96
CA TRP A 114 0.46 9.66 13.70
C TRP A 114 1.08 9.47 15.07
N LYS A 115 0.34 8.82 15.96
CA LYS A 115 0.81 8.41 17.30
C LYS A 115 0.38 6.97 17.55
N LEU A 116 1.33 6.09 17.82
CA LEU A 116 1.08 4.70 18.21
C LEU A 116 0.88 4.65 19.74
N ALA A 117 -0.14 3.93 20.21
CA ALA A 117 -0.35 3.75 21.64
C ALA A 117 0.72 2.84 22.24
N ASP A 118 1.00 2.99 23.53
CA ASP A 118 2.06 2.23 24.22
C ASP A 118 1.85 0.72 24.15
N ASN A 119 0.59 0.27 24.22
CA ASN A 119 0.23 -1.13 24.05
C ASN A 119 0.29 -1.65 22.60
N ARG A 120 0.73 -0.83 21.63
CA ARG A 120 0.87 -1.14 20.21
C ARG A 120 -0.41 -1.66 19.50
N LYS A 121 -1.57 -1.66 20.19
CA LYS A 121 -2.85 -2.18 19.68
C LYS A 121 -3.75 -1.12 19.09
N SER A 122 -3.33 0.14 19.07
CA SER A 122 -4.08 1.22 18.43
C SER A 122 -3.17 2.34 17.95
N ILE A 123 -3.61 3.03 16.90
CA ILE A 123 -2.91 4.17 16.30
C ILE A 123 -3.88 5.33 16.15
N THR A 124 -3.40 6.55 16.40
CA THR A 124 -4.15 7.79 16.20
C THR A 124 -3.52 8.59 15.09
N PHE A 125 -4.32 9.08 14.15
CA PHE A 125 -3.88 9.98 13.08
C PHE A 125 -4.21 11.42 13.43
N ASN A 126 -3.19 12.28 13.28
CA ASN A 126 -3.26 13.70 13.64
C ASN A 126 -3.64 14.52 12.40
N ASP A 127 -4.90 14.50 12.02
CA ASP A 127 -5.45 15.32 10.95
C ASP A 127 -6.79 15.94 11.36
N LYS A 128 -7.28 16.88 10.54
CA LYS A 128 -8.61 17.50 10.73
C LYS A 128 -9.72 16.76 9.99
N LYS A 129 -9.40 15.63 9.34
CA LYS A 129 -10.36 14.78 8.61
C LYS A 129 -11.24 13.96 9.53
N GLY A 130 -10.84 13.79 10.81
CA GLY A 130 -11.61 13.00 11.78
C GLY A 130 -11.30 11.50 11.74
N ILE A 131 -10.15 11.08 11.21
CA ILE A 131 -9.73 9.67 11.26
C ILE A 131 -9.54 9.23 12.71
N GLY A 132 -8.81 10.01 13.52
CA GLY A 132 -8.61 9.78 14.92
C GLY A 132 -7.99 8.41 15.24
N ARG A 133 -8.46 7.77 16.34
CA ARG A 133 -7.90 6.52 16.86
C ARG A 133 -8.53 5.29 16.19
N LEU A 134 -7.70 4.42 15.65
CA LEU A 134 -8.08 3.13 15.07
C LEU A 134 -7.51 1.98 15.91
N LYS A 135 -8.29 0.90 16.10
CA LYS A 135 -7.82 -0.35 16.69
C LYS A 135 -7.07 -1.18 15.64
N LEU A 136 -5.98 -1.82 16.05
CA LEU A 136 -5.14 -2.65 15.19
C LEU A 136 -5.36 -4.13 15.54
N LYS A 137 -5.43 -5.00 14.53
CA LYS A 137 -5.43 -6.45 14.67
C LYS A 137 -4.42 -7.05 13.69
N GLY A 138 -3.50 -7.83 14.21
CA GLY A 138 -2.46 -8.54 13.46
C GLY A 138 -1.67 -9.44 14.40
N THR A 139 -0.86 -10.31 13.84
CA THR A 139 -0.06 -11.31 14.58
C THR A 139 1.37 -10.85 14.85
N ARG A 140 1.85 -9.82 14.13
CA ARG A 140 3.21 -9.31 14.30
C ARG A 140 3.32 -8.47 15.56
N ASP A 141 4.41 -8.65 16.31
CA ASP A 141 4.70 -7.83 17.49
C ASP A 141 5.47 -6.57 17.08
N LEU A 142 4.88 -5.40 17.37
CA LEU A 142 5.51 -4.10 17.15
C LEU A 142 6.38 -3.65 18.34
N HIS A 143 6.32 -4.34 19.51
CA HIS A 143 7.14 -3.99 20.67
C HIS A 143 8.62 -4.25 20.42
N PHE A 144 8.94 -5.18 19.52
CA PHE A 144 10.31 -5.47 19.11
C PHE A 144 11.04 -4.26 18.50
N TYR A 145 10.28 -3.28 17.98
CA TYR A 145 10.84 -2.11 17.31
C TYR A 145 10.59 -0.83 18.10
N GLN A 146 11.59 0.04 18.14
CA GLN A 146 11.43 1.37 18.70
C GLN A 146 10.58 2.26 17.79
N ILE A 147 9.85 3.23 18.37
CA ILE A 147 8.96 4.12 17.60
C ILE A 147 9.74 4.94 16.56
N ASN A 148 10.97 5.34 16.87
CA ASN A 148 11.84 6.11 15.98
C ASN A 148 12.28 5.33 14.72
N GLN A 149 12.23 3.99 14.74
CA GLN A 149 12.49 3.13 13.59
C GLN A 149 11.30 3.09 12.62
N ILE A 150 10.09 3.45 13.07
CA ILE A 150 8.91 3.53 12.22
C ILE A 150 8.92 4.87 11.50
N LYS A 151 9.44 4.90 10.28
CA LYS A 151 9.60 6.16 9.51
C LYS A 151 8.32 6.62 8.85
N ARG A 152 7.44 5.69 8.45
CA ARG A 152 6.21 5.97 7.71
C ARG A 152 5.11 5.01 8.10
N VAL A 153 3.88 5.52 8.09
CA VAL A 153 2.68 4.72 8.28
C VAL A 153 1.73 4.98 7.11
N ARG A 154 1.22 3.91 6.51
CA ARG A 154 0.26 4.00 5.41
C ARG A 154 -1.09 3.46 5.84
N LEU A 155 -2.14 4.21 5.55
CA LEU A 155 -3.50 3.69 5.54
C LEU A 155 -3.80 3.16 4.14
N VAL A 156 -4.16 1.88 4.05
CA VAL A 156 -4.42 1.20 2.77
C VAL A 156 -5.84 0.64 2.77
N LYS A 157 -6.63 1.03 1.79
CA LYS A 157 -7.98 0.49 1.60
C LYS A 157 -7.93 -0.73 0.70
N ARG A 158 -8.42 -1.85 1.19
CA ARG A 158 -8.60 -3.11 0.46
C ARG A 158 -10.09 -3.45 0.33
N ALA A 159 -10.40 -4.51 -0.38
CA ALA A 159 -11.79 -4.93 -0.60
C ALA A 159 -12.51 -5.41 0.67
N ASP A 160 -11.76 -5.86 1.67
CA ASP A 160 -12.28 -6.41 2.94
C ASP A 160 -12.11 -5.45 4.14
N GLY A 161 -11.60 -4.23 3.92
CA GLY A 161 -11.44 -3.23 4.96
C GLY A 161 -10.24 -2.32 4.79
N VAL A 162 -9.85 -1.68 5.88
CA VAL A 162 -8.70 -0.78 5.94
C VAL A 162 -7.57 -1.47 6.69
N TYR A 163 -6.35 -1.22 6.23
CA TYR A 163 -5.12 -1.74 6.80
C TYR A 163 -4.16 -0.59 7.12
N VAL A 164 -3.38 -0.78 8.17
CA VAL A 164 -2.25 0.09 8.52
C VAL A 164 -0.97 -0.66 8.23
N GLN A 165 -0.10 -0.08 7.41
CA GLN A 165 1.23 -0.59 7.12
C GLN A 165 2.25 0.28 7.83
N PHE A 166 3.08 -0.34 8.66
CA PHE A 166 4.22 0.28 9.34
C PHE A 166 5.48 0.02 8.52
N CYS A 167 6.11 1.08 8.04
CA CYS A 167 7.39 1.00 7.32
C CYS A 167 8.53 1.23 8.33
N ILE A 168 9.20 0.15 8.69
CA ILE A 168 10.20 0.08 9.76
C ILE A 168 11.58 0.09 9.11
N ASP A 169 12.41 1.03 9.53
CA ASP A 169 13.78 1.16 9.04
C ASP A 169 14.71 0.36 9.93
N VAL A 170 15.03 -0.83 9.47
CA VAL A 170 15.96 -1.75 10.15
C VAL A 170 16.88 -2.39 9.13
N ASN A 171 18.12 -2.60 9.55
CA ASN A 171 19.04 -3.45 8.85
C ASN A 171 18.68 -4.90 9.19
N ARG A 172 18.35 -5.68 8.19
CA ARG A 172 18.06 -7.10 8.37
C ARG A 172 19.39 -7.85 8.33
N PHE A 173 19.97 -8.07 9.49
CA PHE A 173 21.08 -9.02 9.65
C PHE A 173 20.46 -10.32 10.18
N GLU A 174 20.49 -11.34 9.36
CA GLU A 174 20.25 -12.71 9.82
C GLU A 174 21.62 -13.24 10.24
N ASN A 175 21.93 -13.22 11.53
CA ASN A 175 23.04 -13.97 12.12
C ASN A 175 22.63 -15.45 12.15
N ILE A 176 22.50 -16.06 11.00
CA ILE A 176 22.36 -17.50 10.90
C ILE A 176 23.78 -18.02 10.59
N GLU A 177 24.43 -18.63 11.57
CA GLU A 177 25.64 -19.37 11.30
C GLU A 177 25.25 -20.58 10.41
N PRO A 178 25.86 -20.72 9.21
CA PRO A 178 25.58 -21.87 8.36
C PRO A 178 25.91 -23.16 9.12
N THR A 179 25.00 -24.09 9.14
CA THR A 179 25.21 -25.43 9.77
C THR A 179 26.25 -26.27 8.99
N GLY A 180 26.66 -25.82 7.80
CA GLY A 180 27.51 -26.59 6.89
C GLY A 180 26.72 -27.67 6.10
N ASN A 181 25.49 -27.94 6.45
CA ASN A 181 24.67 -28.88 5.71
C ASN A 181 24.12 -28.22 4.44
N THR A 182 24.18 -28.95 3.33
CA THR A 182 23.61 -28.55 2.05
C THR A 182 22.45 -29.46 1.71
N ILE A 183 21.35 -28.87 1.23
CA ILE A 183 20.19 -29.61 0.74
C ILE A 183 19.88 -29.18 -0.69
N GLY A 184 19.68 -30.12 -1.58
CA GLY A 184 19.21 -29.86 -2.93
C GLY A 184 17.69 -29.79 -2.95
N LEU A 185 17.10 -28.81 -3.63
CA LEU A 185 15.66 -28.67 -3.82
C LEU A 185 15.32 -28.70 -5.31
N ASP A 186 14.48 -29.62 -5.73
CA ASP A 186 13.85 -29.64 -7.05
C ASP A 186 12.42 -29.13 -6.94
N VAL A 187 12.11 -28.01 -7.59
CA VAL A 187 10.81 -27.35 -7.56
C VAL A 187 10.01 -27.70 -8.81
N GLY A 188 8.87 -28.36 -8.63
CA GLY A 188 8.06 -28.90 -9.71
C GLY A 188 6.62 -28.35 -9.78
N LEU A 189 5.93 -28.68 -10.88
CA LEU A 189 4.52 -28.37 -11.06
C LEU A 189 3.57 -29.41 -10.45
N LYS A 190 4.04 -30.67 -10.37
CA LYS A 190 3.28 -31.78 -9.81
C LYS A 190 3.36 -31.76 -8.28
N GLU A 191 4.58 -31.68 -7.80
CA GLU A 191 4.95 -31.52 -6.39
C GLU A 191 5.50 -30.13 -6.19
N TYR A 192 5.31 -29.55 -4.98
CA TYR A 192 5.80 -28.20 -4.71
C TYR A 192 7.33 -28.19 -4.69
N TYR A 193 7.92 -29.12 -3.96
CA TYR A 193 9.34 -29.46 -4.09
C TYR A 193 9.60 -30.90 -3.63
N THR A 194 10.71 -31.42 -4.09
CA THR A 194 11.36 -32.63 -3.58
C THR A 194 12.76 -32.27 -3.15
N ASP A 195 13.18 -32.65 -1.96
CA ASP A 195 14.53 -32.42 -1.49
C ASP A 195 15.48 -33.62 -1.75
N SER A 196 16.79 -33.37 -1.58
CA SER A 196 17.81 -34.42 -1.75
C SER A 196 17.71 -35.55 -0.74
N ASP A 197 16.95 -35.35 0.36
CA ASP A 197 16.73 -36.36 1.40
C ASP A 197 15.48 -37.21 1.12
N GLY A 198 14.83 -36.97 -0.03
CA GLY A 198 13.66 -37.72 -0.48
C GLY A 198 12.33 -37.20 0.10
N THR A 199 12.33 -36.05 0.80
CA THR A 199 11.09 -35.45 1.30
C THR A 199 10.31 -34.84 0.13
N ILE A 200 9.04 -35.19 -0.01
CA ILE A 200 8.15 -34.68 -1.05
C ILE A 200 7.09 -33.79 -0.39
N VAL A 201 6.98 -32.56 -0.88
CA VAL A 201 5.89 -31.65 -0.49
C VAL A 201 4.92 -31.53 -1.65
N GLU A 202 3.66 -31.94 -1.41
CA GLU A 202 2.61 -31.87 -2.43
C GLU A 202 2.29 -30.42 -2.82
N ASN A 203 2.01 -30.20 -4.10
CA ASN A 203 1.58 -28.89 -4.58
C ASN A 203 0.09 -28.67 -4.28
N PRO A 204 -0.28 -27.77 -3.34
CA PRO A 204 -1.67 -27.55 -2.92
C PRO A 204 -2.53 -26.87 -4.00
N LYS A 205 -1.95 -26.41 -5.09
CA LYS A 205 -2.62 -25.84 -6.29
C LYS A 205 -3.65 -24.74 -5.96
N PHE A 206 -3.44 -23.95 -4.91
CA PHE A 206 -4.38 -22.92 -4.43
C PHE A 206 -4.82 -21.95 -5.53
N LEU A 207 -3.91 -21.56 -6.41
CA LEU A 207 -4.23 -20.70 -7.53
C LEU A 207 -5.27 -21.34 -8.45
N ARG A 208 -5.12 -22.62 -8.80
CA ARG A 208 -6.06 -23.35 -9.67
C ARG A 208 -7.45 -23.52 -9.02
N ILE A 209 -7.48 -23.78 -7.72
CA ILE A 209 -8.72 -23.90 -6.95
C ILE A 209 -9.44 -22.54 -6.93
N GLY A 210 -8.70 -21.46 -6.65
CA GLY A 210 -9.21 -20.10 -6.62
C GLY A 210 -9.66 -19.56 -8.00
N GLU A 211 -9.00 -19.99 -9.06
CA GLU A 211 -9.21 -19.46 -10.42
C GLU A 211 -10.64 -19.70 -10.95
N LYS A 212 -11.20 -20.88 -10.73
CA LYS A 212 -12.61 -21.20 -11.13
C LYS A 212 -13.59 -20.24 -10.46
N VAL A 213 -13.40 -19.97 -9.17
CA VAL A 213 -14.25 -19.04 -8.39
C VAL A 213 -14.06 -17.60 -8.86
N LEU A 214 -12.82 -17.18 -9.13
CA LEU A 214 -12.50 -15.87 -9.65
C LEU A 214 -13.13 -15.64 -11.04
N LYS A 215 -12.96 -16.57 -11.98
CA LYS A 215 -13.57 -16.51 -13.34
C LYS A 215 -15.10 -16.39 -13.26
N ARG A 216 -15.76 -17.18 -12.40
CA ARG A 216 -17.22 -17.10 -12.18
C ARG A 216 -17.62 -15.72 -11.62
N SER A 217 -16.89 -15.22 -10.63
CA SER A 217 -17.15 -13.92 -10.01
C SER A 217 -16.93 -12.76 -11.00
N GLN A 218 -15.93 -12.85 -11.86
CA GLN A 218 -15.66 -11.86 -12.90
C GLN A 218 -16.76 -11.82 -13.96
N ARG A 219 -17.23 -12.98 -14.45
CA ARG A 219 -18.38 -13.07 -15.35
C ARG A 219 -19.63 -12.46 -14.73
N ARG A 220 -19.84 -12.66 -13.41
CA ARG A 220 -20.96 -12.05 -12.68
C ARG A 220 -20.89 -10.52 -12.68
N VAL A 221 -19.70 -9.93 -12.51
CA VAL A 221 -19.49 -8.47 -12.60
C VAL A 221 -19.76 -7.96 -14.01
N SER A 222 -19.27 -8.67 -15.05
CA SER A 222 -19.45 -8.27 -16.46
C SER A 222 -20.90 -8.23 -16.89
N LYS A 223 -21.73 -9.14 -16.37
CA LYS A 223 -23.19 -9.20 -16.66
C LYS A 223 -24.02 -8.11 -15.97
N LYS A 224 -23.42 -7.29 -15.08
CA LYS A 224 -24.14 -6.23 -14.36
C LYS A 224 -23.98 -4.88 -15.05
N VAL A 225 -25.04 -4.08 -15.03
CA VAL A 225 -25.08 -2.73 -15.63
C VAL A 225 -24.01 -1.84 -14.98
N LYS A 226 -23.24 -1.13 -15.81
CA LYS A 226 -22.21 -0.17 -15.35
C LYS A 226 -22.89 0.92 -14.51
N GLY A 227 -22.27 1.25 -13.36
CA GLY A 227 -22.79 2.26 -12.43
C GLY A 227 -23.84 1.74 -11.43
N SER A 228 -24.44 0.56 -11.63
CA SER A 228 -25.47 0.03 -10.72
C SER A 228 -24.91 -0.36 -9.34
N LYS A 229 -25.73 -0.21 -8.29
CA LYS A 229 -25.40 -0.68 -6.91
C LYS A 229 -25.07 -2.18 -6.91
N ASN A 230 -25.77 -2.98 -7.72
CA ASN A 230 -25.54 -4.42 -7.82
C ASN A 230 -24.18 -4.74 -8.44
N ARG A 231 -23.71 -3.95 -9.42
CA ARG A 231 -22.35 -4.09 -9.94
C ARG A 231 -21.30 -3.73 -8.88
N GLY A 232 -21.55 -2.67 -8.09
CA GLY A 232 -20.70 -2.31 -6.95
C GLY A 232 -20.54 -3.46 -5.95
N LYS A 233 -21.63 -4.09 -5.53
CA LYS A 233 -21.63 -5.27 -4.66
C LYS A 233 -20.85 -6.45 -5.29
N ALA A 234 -21.06 -6.72 -6.58
CA ALA A 234 -20.36 -7.80 -7.28
C ALA A 234 -18.84 -7.53 -7.40
N ARG A 235 -18.42 -6.27 -7.65
CA ARG A 235 -17.00 -5.85 -7.64
C ARG A 235 -16.35 -6.04 -6.28
N LEU A 236 -17.06 -5.65 -5.20
CA LEU A 236 -16.57 -5.84 -3.84
C LEU A 236 -16.36 -7.33 -3.51
N TYR A 237 -17.33 -8.17 -3.89
CA TYR A 237 -17.22 -9.61 -3.72
C TYR A 237 -16.02 -10.20 -4.49
N LEU A 238 -15.85 -9.84 -5.76
CA LEU A 238 -14.70 -10.23 -6.58
C LEU A 238 -13.37 -9.81 -5.93
N GLY A 239 -13.29 -8.56 -5.44
CA GLY A 239 -12.10 -8.07 -4.74
C GLY A 239 -11.76 -8.86 -3.48
N LYS A 240 -12.76 -9.25 -2.67
CA LYS A 240 -12.57 -10.13 -1.51
C LYS A 240 -12.05 -11.51 -1.89
N ARG A 241 -12.56 -12.09 -2.99
CA ARG A 241 -12.07 -13.38 -3.50
C ARG A 241 -10.64 -13.32 -4.00
N HIS A 242 -10.24 -12.22 -4.65
CA HIS A 242 -8.85 -11.98 -5.02
C HIS A 242 -7.93 -11.92 -3.78
N LEU A 243 -8.31 -11.17 -2.76
CA LEU A 243 -7.54 -11.08 -1.52
C LEU A 243 -7.41 -12.44 -0.84
N PHE A 244 -8.48 -13.22 -0.79
CA PHE A 244 -8.46 -14.57 -0.23
C PHE A 244 -7.50 -15.49 -1.00
N ALA A 245 -7.55 -15.48 -2.33
CA ALA A 245 -6.66 -16.29 -3.16
C ALA A 245 -5.18 -15.91 -2.98
N ILE A 246 -4.89 -14.60 -2.88
CA ILE A 246 -3.53 -14.09 -2.65
C ILE A 246 -3.05 -14.49 -1.24
N ASN A 247 -3.87 -14.27 -0.21
CA ASN A 247 -3.46 -14.56 1.16
C ASN A 247 -3.20 -16.06 1.38
N ASN A 248 -3.96 -16.94 0.74
CA ASN A 248 -3.71 -18.39 0.84
C ASN A 248 -2.43 -18.81 0.09
N ALA A 249 -2.01 -18.07 -0.92
CA ALA A 249 -0.76 -18.32 -1.64
C ALA A 249 0.50 -17.78 -0.92
N TYR A 250 0.33 -16.91 0.09
CA TYR A 250 1.44 -16.28 0.83
C TYR A 250 1.55 -16.75 2.28
N ASN A 251 0.59 -17.51 2.81
CA ASN A 251 0.56 -17.92 4.22
C ASN A 251 1.01 -19.39 4.44
N GLU A 252 1.63 -19.99 3.46
CA GLU A 252 2.36 -21.24 3.51
C GLU A 252 3.83 -21.04 3.06
#